data_6159cffafc0d5c5c0ced35d19ae17267
#
_entry.id   6159cffafc0d5c5c0ced35d19ae17267
#
_cell.length_a   1.000
_cell.length_b   1.000
_cell.length_c   1.000
_cell.angle_alpha   90.00
_cell.angle_beta   90.00
_cell.angle_gamma   90.00
#
_symmetry.space_group_name_H-M   'P 1'
#
loop_
_entity.id
_entity.type
_entity.pdbx_description
1 polymer ?
#
loop_
_entity_poly.entity_id
_entity_poly.type
_entity_poly.pdbx_seq_one_letter_code
_entity_poly.pdbx_strand_id
1 'polypeptide(L)'
;MKKIWILILVTSLSLGACVKVSQATPPPTPALFVTATLPPTKPGLSLPTDTLLPPTTDTATITTPGTPEGTAEAVSVAGPCQDSAVLLEDVTVPDNAAMPRNGKFTKTWRFLNAGKCNWTGYTIAFVAGDRMASSDSAPLPQTEPGKTVDVSVELTAPSIDGGYTGYYELRNANGQTLPIGTEKTFWVKILIGSVTPAPVSTVAITPISGTPLVKVTGPASCNYASSSSYLNELANLINSARAQAGLPGLGVTVQLAAAAQGHSIDMACHGLISHTGSDGSSVHDRVVAAGYSPSYSSEIIYGSGYPQTALDWWMNDQIHRDEILSSRYTEMGVGYAYMADSAKGYYTVDFGSP
;
A
#
# COMPACT_ATOMS: atom_id res chain seq x y z
N MET A 1 37.74 51.73 -66.54
CA MET A 1 37.47 50.57 -65.70
C MET A 1 36.00 50.64 -65.23
N LYS A 2 35.12 49.93 -65.96
CA LYS A 2 33.66 50.01 -65.78
C LYS A 2 33.24 48.80 -64.94
N LYS A 3 32.64 49.02 -63.76
CA LYS A 3 32.05 48.01 -62.92
C LYS A 3 30.60 47.77 -63.39
N ILE A 4 30.36 46.54 -63.86
CA ILE A 4 29.07 46.06 -64.27
C ILE A 4 28.37 45.45 -62.99
N TRP A 5 27.22 45.99 -62.61
CA TRP A 5 26.34 45.41 -61.58
C TRP A 5 25.35 44.50 -62.26
N ILE A 6 25.37 43.21 -61.94
CA ILE A 6 24.34 42.27 -62.39
C ILE A 6 23.27 42.23 -61.31
N LEU A 7 22.06 42.64 -61.69
CA LEU A 7 20.86 42.59 -60.84
C LEU A 7 20.22 41.21 -61.03
N ILE A 8 20.23 40.36 -60.02
CA ILE A 8 19.56 39.08 -60.03
C ILE A 8 18.15 39.30 -59.46
N LEU A 9 17.16 39.18 -60.35
CA LEU A 9 15.72 39.23 -60.01
C LEU A 9 15.29 37.85 -59.51
N VAL A 10 15.05 37.70 -58.21
CA VAL A 10 14.49 36.47 -57.61
C VAL A 10 12.97 36.62 -57.62
N THR A 11 12.28 35.89 -58.49
CA THR A 11 10.82 35.77 -58.51
C THR A 11 10.46 34.66 -57.54
N SER A 12 9.88 35.02 -56.38
CA SER A 12 9.30 34.08 -55.43
C SER A 12 7.93 33.64 -55.88
N LEU A 13 7.79 32.38 -56.28
CA LEU A 13 6.55 31.71 -56.58
C LEU A 13 5.91 31.24 -55.27
N SER A 14 4.87 31.91 -54.79
CA SER A 14 4.11 31.47 -53.62
C SER A 14 3.06 30.44 -54.05
N LEU A 15 3.36 29.14 -53.78
CA LEU A 15 2.32 28.09 -53.83
C LEU A 15 1.47 28.17 -52.55
N GLY A 16 0.27 28.67 -52.71
CA GLY A 16 -0.77 28.58 -51.66
C GLY A 16 -1.28 27.15 -51.54
N ALA A 17 -0.78 26.40 -50.54
CA ALA A 17 -1.38 25.13 -50.18
C ALA A 17 -2.59 25.40 -49.25
N CYS A 18 -3.80 25.20 -49.71
CA CYS A 18 -5.01 25.17 -48.90
C CYS A 18 -4.98 23.92 -47.99
N VAL A 19 -4.57 24.08 -46.73
CA VAL A 19 -4.74 23.06 -45.73
C VAL A 19 -6.20 23.02 -45.31
N LYS A 20 -6.93 21.96 -45.67
CA LYS A 20 -8.25 21.68 -45.08
C LYS A 20 -8.04 21.28 -43.63
N VAL A 21 -8.34 22.17 -42.69
CA VAL A 21 -8.45 21.83 -41.26
C VAL A 21 -9.72 21.01 -41.10
N SER A 22 -9.58 19.71 -40.93
CA SER A 22 -10.66 18.83 -40.48
C SER A 22 -10.91 19.13 -39.03
N GLN A 23 -12.11 19.67 -38.71
CA GLN A 23 -12.53 19.83 -37.32
C GLN A 23 -12.65 18.43 -36.70
N ALA A 24 -11.78 18.12 -35.76
CA ALA A 24 -11.93 16.95 -34.92
C ALA A 24 -13.19 17.10 -34.07
N THR A 25 -14.07 16.12 -34.12
CA THR A 25 -15.23 16.05 -33.23
C THR A 25 -14.72 15.99 -31.80
N PRO A 26 -15.28 16.77 -30.86
CA PRO A 26 -14.87 16.69 -29.45
C PRO A 26 -15.13 15.27 -28.93
N PRO A 27 -14.24 14.76 -28.03
CA PRO A 27 -14.45 13.46 -27.42
C PRO A 27 -15.77 13.46 -26.63
N PRO A 28 -16.45 12.30 -26.54
CA PRO A 28 -17.69 12.21 -25.80
C PRO A 28 -17.43 12.56 -24.32
N THR A 29 -18.28 13.42 -23.78
CA THR A 29 -18.27 13.80 -22.36
C THR A 29 -18.36 12.51 -21.53
N PRO A 30 -17.46 12.27 -20.56
CA PRO A 30 -17.57 11.10 -19.70
C PRO A 30 -18.90 11.19 -18.94
N ALA A 31 -19.66 10.10 -18.99
CA ALA A 31 -20.92 9.98 -18.29
C ALA A 31 -20.65 10.13 -16.77
N LEU A 32 -21.31 11.09 -16.16
CA LEU A 32 -21.33 11.28 -14.71
C LEU A 32 -21.83 10.00 -14.04
N PHE A 33 -21.10 9.57 -13.04
CA PHE A 33 -21.27 8.44 -12.17
C PHE A 33 -22.69 7.91 -12.05
N VAL A 34 -22.89 6.65 -12.45
CA VAL A 34 -24.08 5.87 -12.07
C VAL A 34 -23.93 5.55 -10.61
N THR A 35 -24.75 6.15 -9.77
CA THR A 35 -24.88 5.78 -8.36
C THR A 35 -25.30 4.31 -8.29
N ALA A 36 -24.40 3.44 -7.86
CA ALA A 36 -24.72 2.04 -7.62
C ALA A 36 -25.75 1.99 -6.48
N THR A 37 -26.99 1.68 -6.81
CA THR A 37 -28.03 1.36 -5.83
C THR A 37 -27.61 0.04 -5.18
N LEU A 38 -27.45 0.04 -3.86
CA LEU A 38 -27.20 -1.17 -3.08
C LEU A 38 -28.32 -2.19 -3.34
N PRO A 39 -28.01 -3.46 -3.54
CA PRO A 39 -29.04 -4.50 -3.62
C PRO A 39 -29.83 -4.59 -2.31
N PRO A 40 -31.13 -4.92 -2.35
CA PRO A 40 -31.94 -5.02 -1.16
C PRO A 40 -31.36 -6.06 -0.20
N THR A 41 -31.23 -5.66 1.06
CA THR A 41 -30.83 -6.52 2.18
C THR A 41 -31.78 -7.73 2.25
N LYS A 42 -31.22 -8.94 2.19
CA LYS A 42 -31.97 -10.16 2.50
C LYS A 42 -32.54 -10.08 3.92
N PRO A 43 -33.78 -10.58 4.15
CA PRO A 43 -34.33 -10.67 5.49
C PRO A 43 -33.43 -11.52 6.39
N GLY A 44 -33.09 -10.99 7.56
CA GLY A 44 -32.23 -11.66 8.53
C GLY A 44 -32.82 -13.01 8.97
N LEU A 45 -31.93 -14.02 9.01
CA LEU A 45 -32.19 -15.23 9.78
C LEU A 45 -32.31 -14.84 11.27
N SER A 46 -33.47 -15.06 11.84
CA SER A 46 -33.66 -14.98 13.30
C SER A 46 -32.91 -16.12 13.97
N LEU A 47 -31.97 -15.79 14.86
CA LEU A 47 -31.39 -16.76 15.79
C LEU A 47 -32.49 -17.28 16.76
N PRO A 48 -32.45 -18.54 17.14
CA PRO A 48 -33.34 -19.04 18.19
C PRO A 48 -32.97 -18.39 19.52
N THR A 49 -33.98 -17.86 20.18
CA THR A 49 -33.91 -17.30 21.53
C THR A 49 -33.70 -18.44 22.52
N ASP A 50 -32.57 -18.49 23.19
CA ASP A 50 -32.36 -19.40 24.32
C ASP A 50 -33.31 -19.01 25.45
N THR A 51 -34.19 -19.93 25.78
CA THR A 51 -35.14 -19.85 26.92
C THR A 51 -34.37 -20.01 28.21
N LEU A 52 -34.27 -18.94 28.99
CA LEU A 52 -33.71 -18.98 30.34
C LEU A 52 -34.62 -19.84 31.24
N LEU A 53 -34.07 -20.91 31.81
CA LEU A 53 -34.69 -21.63 32.91
C LEU A 53 -34.75 -20.76 34.18
N PRO A 54 -35.82 -20.84 34.98
CA PRO A 54 -35.92 -20.08 36.23
C PRO A 54 -34.96 -20.63 37.30
N PRO A 55 -34.46 -19.76 38.21
CA PRO A 55 -33.56 -20.17 39.27
C PRO A 55 -34.27 -21.00 40.33
N THR A 56 -33.73 -22.16 40.63
CA THR A 56 -34.15 -22.96 41.82
C THR A 56 -33.57 -22.32 43.06
N THR A 57 -34.46 -21.96 43.96
CA THR A 57 -34.16 -21.46 45.29
C THR A 57 -33.84 -22.66 46.21
N ASP A 58 -32.59 -22.88 46.57
CA ASP A 58 -32.24 -23.75 47.68
C ASP A 58 -31.79 -22.89 48.88
N THR A 59 -32.58 -22.99 49.90
CA THR A 59 -32.33 -22.40 51.22
C THR A 59 -31.31 -23.28 51.95
N ALA A 60 -30.11 -22.77 52.20
CA ALA A 60 -29.14 -23.42 53.06
C ALA A 60 -28.78 -22.55 54.25
N THR A 61 -28.87 -23.21 55.38
CA THR A 61 -28.75 -22.87 56.77
C THR A 61 -27.40 -22.16 57.11
N ILE A 62 -27.55 -21.09 57.94
CA ILE A 62 -26.46 -20.32 58.53
C ILE A 62 -25.76 -21.17 59.63
N THR A 63 -24.44 -21.31 59.52
CA THR A 63 -23.54 -21.63 60.63
C THR A 63 -22.30 -20.76 60.57
N THR A 64 -22.11 -19.86 61.50
CA THR A 64 -20.89 -19.09 61.80
C THR A 64 -20.19 -19.75 63.03
N PRO A 65 -18.88 -19.48 63.37
CA PRO A 65 -17.81 -18.76 62.69
C PRO A 65 -16.48 -19.57 62.61
N GLY A 66 -15.68 -19.26 61.64
CA GLY A 66 -14.26 -19.62 61.64
C GLY A 66 -13.54 -18.60 60.81
N THR A 67 -12.63 -17.84 61.42
CA THR A 67 -11.70 -16.93 60.76
C THR A 67 -10.82 -17.69 59.79
N PRO A 68 -10.76 -17.39 58.51
CA PRO A 68 -9.67 -17.80 57.67
C PRO A 68 -8.72 -16.62 57.47
N GLU A 69 -7.49 -16.89 57.79
CA GLU A 69 -6.32 -16.17 57.34
C GLU A 69 -6.43 -15.87 55.83
N GLY A 70 -6.52 -14.60 55.51
CA GLY A 70 -6.58 -14.15 54.11
C GLY A 70 -5.27 -14.39 53.42
N THR A 71 -5.23 -15.41 52.57
CA THR A 71 -4.22 -15.47 51.50
C THR A 71 -4.57 -14.35 50.53
N ALA A 72 -3.86 -13.24 50.63
CA ALA A 72 -3.89 -12.22 49.60
C ALA A 72 -3.45 -12.87 48.30
N GLU A 73 -4.43 -13.15 47.40
CA GLU A 73 -4.09 -13.41 45.99
C GLU A 73 -3.26 -12.22 45.54
N ALA A 74 -2.00 -12.49 45.20
CA ALA A 74 -1.15 -11.51 44.56
C ALA A 74 -1.84 -11.11 43.25
N VAL A 75 -2.46 -9.93 43.26
CA VAL A 75 -2.88 -9.28 42.00
C VAL A 75 -1.61 -9.16 41.19
N SER A 76 -1.43 -10.08 40.23
CA SER A 76 -0.40 -9.96 39.20
C SER A 76 -0.68 -8.65 38.48
N VAL A 77 0.06 -7.61 38.84
CA VAL A 77 0.10 -6.39 38.05
C VAL A 77 0.75 -6.81 36.74
N ALA A 78 -0.09 -7.13 35.75
CA ALA A 78 0.34 -7.34 34.40
C ALA A 78 1.18 -6.10 34.03
N GLY A 79 2.45 -6.30 33.70
CA GLY A 79 3.32 -5.21 33.26
C GLY A 79 2.67 -4.44 32.11
N PRO A 80 3.14 -3.23 31.80
CA PRO A 80 2.56 -2.44 30.73
C PRO A 80 2.49 -3.26 29.45
N CYS A 81 1.30 -3.32 28.82
CA CYS A 81 1.13 -3.99 27.54
C CYS A 81 2.01 -3.30 26.49
N GLN A 82 2.43 -4.05 25.47
CA GLN A 82 3.26 -3.52 24.39
C GLN A 82 2.39 -2.96 23.26
N ASP A 83 2.57 -1.69 22.93
CA ASP A 83 1.98 -1.04 21.78
C ASP A 83 2.72 -1.38 20.49
N SER A 84 1.99 -1.67 19.42
CA SER A 84 2.51 -1.80 18.06
C SER A 84 1.39 -1.63 17.05
N ALA A 85 1.67 -0.94 15.96
CA ALA A 85 0.77 -0.77 14.83
C ALA A 85 1.42 -1.20 13.53
N VAL A 86 0.59 -1.57 12.55
CA VAL A 86 1.01 -1.80 11.15
C VAL A 86 0.09 -1.03 10.25
N LEU A 87 0.65 -0.20 9.39
CA LEU A 87 -0.10 0.38 8.28
C LEU A 87 -0.28 -0.68 7.20
N LEU A 88 -1.53 -1.04 6.91
CA LEU A 88 -1.86 -2.06 5.91
C LEU A 88 -2.18 -1.47 4.55
N GLU A 89 -2.86 -0.31 4.51
CA GLU A 89 -3.44 0.20 3.28
C GLU A 89 -3.75 1.70 3.35
N ASP A 90 -3.50 2.38 2.24
CA ASP A 90 -4.10 3.67 1.90
C ASP A 90 -5.51 3.40 1.33
N VAL A 91 -6.52 3.38 2.20
CA VAL A 91 -7.91 3.07 1.81
C VAL A 91 -8.45 4.11 0.82
N THR A 92 -8.07 5.38 1.03
CA THR A 92 -8.41 6.48 0.12
C THR A 92 -7.15 7.29 -0.21
N VAL A 93 -7.16 8.00 -1.32
CA VAL A 93 -6.09 8.94 -1.70
C VAL A 93 -4.71 8.27 -1.67
N PRO A 94 -4.37 7.46 -2.68
CA PRO A 94 -3.04 6.87 -2.79
C PRO A 94 -1.98 7.96 -2.94
N ASP A 95 -0.73 7.64 -2.67
CA ASP A 95 0.38 8.56 -2.78
C ASP A 95 0.47 9.20 -4.17
N ASN A 96 0.78 10.50 -4.17
CA ASN A 96 0.81 11.35 -5.37
C ASN A 96 -0.53 11.48 -6.11
N ALA A 97 -1.66 11.20 -5.45
CA ALA A 97 -2.97 11.43 -6.02
C ALA A 97 -3.13 12.90 -6.44
N ALA A 98 -3.65 13.13 -7.65
CA ALA A 98 -3.93 14.47 -8.14
C ALA A 98 -5.18 15.04 -7.44
N MET A 99 -5.04 16.20 -6.81
CA MET A 99 -6.13 16.89 -6.12
C MET A 99 -6.41 18.25 -6.76
N PRO A 100 -7.69 18.68 -6.84
CA PRO A 100 -8.02 20.02 -7.27
C PRO A 100 -7.58 21.05 -6.22
N ARG A 101 -7.14 22.24 -6.66
CA ARG A 101 -6.80 23.34 -5.76
C ARG A 101 -7.95 23.66 -4.80
N ASN A 102 -7.64 23.82 -3.51
CA ASN A 102 -8.63 24.06 -2.44
C ASN A 102 -9.69 22.95 -2.30
N GLY A 103 -9.50 21.80 -2.94
CA GLY A 103 -10.41 20.65 -2.83
C GLY A 103 -10.37 20.05 -1.44
N LYS A 104 -11.55 19.76 -0.87
CA LYS A 104 -11.66 18.98 0.38
C LYS A 104 -11.60 17.50 0.04
N PHE A 105 -10.90 16.73 0.88
CA PHE A 105 -10.82 15.28 0.75
C PHE A 105 -10.60 14.63 2.12
N THR A 106 -10.95 13.35 2.19
CA THR A 106 -10.72 12.53 3.38
C THR A 106 -9.63 11.52 3.07
N LYS A 107 -8.53 11.57 3.78
CA LYS A 107 -7.51 10.51 3.75
C LYS A 107 -7.84 9.49 4.81
N THR A 108 -7.91 8.23 4.42
CA THR A 108 -8.15 7.09 5.29
C THR A 108 -7.04 6.07 5.13
N TRP A 109 -6.47 5.66 6.26
CA TRP A 109 -5.51 4.56 6.35
C TRP A 109 -6.12 3.40 7.12
N ARG A 110 -5.74 2.18 6.78
CA ARG A 110 -6.08 0.98 7.54
C ARG A 110 -4.88 0.51 8.34
N PHE A 111 -5.08 0.38 9.64
CA PHE A 111 -4.06 -0.14 10.56
C PHE A 111 -4.49 -1.48 11.15
N LEU A 112 -3.50 -2.32 11.44
CA LEU A 112 -3.61 -3.48 12.31
C LEU A 112 -3.07 -3.12 13.69
N ASN A 113 -3.82 -3.41 14.74
CA ASN A 113 -3.26 -3.44 16.10
C ASN A 113 -2.41 -4.70 16.25
N ALA A 114 -1.12 -4.57 16.01
CA ALA A 114 -0.14 -5.66 16.11
C ALA A 114 0.44 -5.81 17.52
N GLY A 115 0.01 -4.95 18.47
CA GLY A 115 0.44 -4.96 19.85
C GLY A 115 -0.35 -5.92 20.75
N LYS A 116 -0.16 -5.72 22.05
CA LYS A 116 -0.89 -6.43 23.10
C LYS A 116 -1.87 -5.51 23.87
N CYS A 117 -1.81 -4.19 23.58
CA CYS A 117 -2.70 -3.19 24.19
C CYS A 117 -4.01 -3.09 23.43
N ASN A 118 -5.12 -2.95 24.13
CA ASN A 118 -6.36 -2.52 23.53
C ASN A 118 -6.28 -1.00 23.29
N TRP A 119 -6.49 -0.55 22.05
CA TRP A 119 -6.43 0.87 21.71
C TRP A 119 -7.71 1.58 22.18
N THR A 120 -7.70 2.08 23.41
CA THR A 120 -8.79 2.87 23.98
C THR A 120 -8.27 4.27 24.32
N GLY A 121 -8.88 5.31 23.76
CA GLY A 121 -8.43 6.70 23.92
C GLY A 121 -7.17 7.03 23.14
N TYR A 122 -6.88 6.25 22.10
CA TYR A 122 -5.76 6.51 21.17
C TYR A 122 -6.13 7.59 20.16
N THR A 123 -5.15 8.25 19.60
CA THR A 123 -5.32 9.35 18.65
C THR A 123 -4.36 9.26 17.48
N ILE A 124 -4.77 9.79 16.33
CA ILE A 124 -3.87 10.20 15.26
C ILE A 124 -3.49 11.66 15.47
N ALA A 125 -2.24 12.01 15.25
CA ALA A 125 -1.74 13.38 15.39
C ALA A 125 -0.90 13.80 14.18
N PHE A 126 -1.11 15.05 13.72
CA PHE A 126 -0.23 15.68 12.74
C PHE A 126 1.09 16.08 13.43
N VAL A 127 2.24 15.81 12.80
CA VAL A 127 3.57 16.07 13.41
C VAL A 127 4.48 16.93 12.56
N ALA A 128 4.41 16.85 11.24
CA ALA A 128 5.32 17.60 10.37
C ALA A 128 4.80 17.75 8.93
N GLY A 129 5.49 18.56 8.14
CA GLY A 129 5.20 18.77 6.72
C GLY A 129 4.03 19.70 6.45
N ASP A 130 3.30 19.45 5.37
CA ASP A 130 2.18 20.26 4.93
C ASP A 130 0.91 19.86 5.68
N ARG A 131 0.37 20.75 6.50
CA ARG A 131 -0.80 20.46 7.34
C ARG A 131 -2.07 20.22 6.55
N MET A 132 -2.24 20.84 5.39
CA MET A 132 -3.42 20.73 4.53
C MET A 132 -4.75 20.94 5.28
N ALA A 133 -4.77 21.91 6.21
CA ALA A 133 -5.89 22.25 7.08
C ALA A 133 -6.39 21.10 7.98
N SER A 134 -5.57 20.06 8.23
CA SER A 134 -5.91 19.00 9.19
C SER A 134 -6.01 19.56 10.62
N SER A 135 -6.81 18.89 11.45
CA SER A 135 -6.78 19.09 12.91
C SER A 135 -5.42 18.67 13.48
N ASP A 136 -5.10 19.14 14.69
CA ASP A 136 -3.85 18.73 15.39
C ASP A 136 -3.90 17.24 15.75
N SER A 137 -5.06 16.73 16.12
CA SER A 137 -5.29 15.33 16.39
C SER A 137 -6.77 14.95 16.23
N ALA A 138 -7.02 13.64 16.03
CA ALA A 138 -8.35 13.06 16.02
C ALA A 138 -8.34 11.71 16.79
N PRO A 139 -9.47 11.33 17.43
CA PRO A 139 -9.53 10.06 18.15
C PRO A 139 -9.56 8.87 17.20
N LEU A 140 -8.95 7.75 17.62
CA LEU A 140 -9.08 6.45 16.96
C LEU A 140 -10.29 5.68 17.53
N PRO A 141 -10.97 4.88 16.69
CA PRO A 141 -11.91 3.88 17.19
C PRO A 141 -11.21 2.88 18.12
N GLN A 142 -11.94 2.38 19.12
CA GLN A 142 -11.42 1.32 19.98
C GLN A 142 -11.06 0.09 19.14
N THR A 143 -9.84 -0.46 19.36
CA THR A 143 -9.33 -1.54 18.53
C THR A 143 -8.59 -2.56 19.37
N GLU A 144 -9.11 -3.79 19.43
CA GLU A 144 -8.49 -4.90 20.15
C GLU A 144 -7.21 -5.40 19.45
N PRO A 145 -6.29 -6.05 20.18
CA PRO A 145 -5.15 -6.73 19.59
C PRO A 145 -5.54 -7.69 18.46
N GLY A 146 -4.81 -7.64 17.37
CA GLY A 146 -5.05 -8.46 16.17
C GLY A 146 -6.23 -8.00 15.30
N LYS A 147 -6.90 -6.88 15.63
CA LYS A 147 -7.96 -6.29 14.80
C LYS A 147 -7.48 -5.12 13.98
N THR A 148 -8.15 -4.88 12.86
CA THR A 148 -7.90 -3.73 11.99
C THR A 148 -8.85 -2.57 12.28
N VAL A 149 -8.39 -1.36 11.96
CA VAL A 149 -9.17 -0.12 12.08
C VAL A 149 -8.87 0.82 10.93
N ASP A 150 -9.89 1.48 10.43
CA ASP A 150 -9.76 2.57 9.47
C ASP A 150 -9.70 3.90 10.22
N VAL A 151 -8.63 4.66 9.97
CA VAL A 151 -8.36 5.96 10.60
C VAL A 151 -8.40 7.03 9.55
N SER A 152 -9.22 8.05 9.74
CA SER A 152 -9.47 9.09 8.74
C SER A 152 -9.13 10.48 9.25
N VAL A 153 -8.65 11.33 8.35
CA VAL A 153 -8.48 12.78 8.57
C VAL A 153 -9.10 13.56 7.42
N GLU A 154 -9.76 14.65 7.77
CA GLU A 154 -10.32 15.62 6.82
C GLU A 154 -9.22 16.62 6.44
N LEU A 155 -9.02 16.84 5.14
CA LEU A 155 -7.94 17.64 4.59
C LEU A 155 -8.48 18.62 3.53
N THR A 156 -7.72 19.69 3.31
CA THR A 156 -7.97 20.63 2.21
C THR A 156 -6.69 20.79 1.40
N ALA A 157 -6.76 20.51 0.13
CA ALA A 157 -5.64 20.68 -0.79
C ALA A 157 -5.22 22.14 -0.89
N PRO A 158 -3.91 22.46 -0.89
CA PRO A 158 -3.42 23.82 -1.10
C PRO A 158 -3.88 24.46 -2.41
N SER A 159 -3.78 25.80 -2.47
CA SER A 159 -4.18 26.60 -3.65
C SER A 159 -3.09 26.69 -4.72
N ILE A 160 -1.86 26.36 -4.38
CA ILE A 160 -0.67 26.50 -5.24
C ILE A 160 -0.30 25.13 -5.80
N ASP A 161 0.16 25.10 -7.05
CA ASP A 161 0.64 23.86 -7.69
C ASP A 161 1.92 23.37 -7.02
N GLY A 162 2.02 22.05 -6.85
CA GLY A 162 3.17 21.42 -6.21
C GLY A 162 2.84 20.07 -5.60
N GLY A 163 3.87 19.42 -5.07
CA GLY A 163 3.75 18.23 -4.24
C GLY A 163 3.65 18.61 -2.77
N TYR A 164 2.72 17.99 -2.04
CA TYR A 164 2.48 18.27 -0.64
C TYR A 164 2.48 16.98 0.16
N THR A 165 3.16 16.99 1.31
CA THR A 165 3.28 15.82 2.18
C THR A 165 3.06 16.22 3.64
N GLY A 166 2.05 15.62 4.26
CA GLY A 166 1.77 15.77 5.69
C GLY A 166 2.10 14.48 6.44
N TYR A 167 2.84 14.60 7.54
CA TYR A 167 3.26 13.45 8.36
C TYR A 167 2.41 13.36 9.62
N TYR A 168 2.08 12.12 9.98
CA TYR A 168 1.21 11.77 11.11
C TYR A 168 1.85 10.68 11.96
N GLU A 169 1.40 10.57 13.22
CA GLU A 169 1.73 9.46 14.11
C GLU A 169 0.48 8.99 14.84
N LEU A 170 0.50 7.75 15.32
CA LEU A 170 -0.48 7.26 16.28
C LEU A 170 0.06 7.46 17.70
N ARG A 171 -0.81 7.89 18.62
CA ARG A 171 -0.48 8.08 20.04
C ARG A 171 -1.40 7.25 20.92
N ASN A 172 -0.84 6.63 21.94
CA ASN A 172 -1.64 5.95 22.96
C ASN A 172 -2.33 6.97 23.92
N ALA A 173 -3.16 6.46 24.83
CA ALA A 173 -3.89 7.29 25.79
C ALA A 173 -2.98 8.16 26.71
N ASN A 174 -1.71 7.81 26.83
CA ASN A 174 -0.72 8.59 27.59
C ASN A 174 0.05 9.60 26.68
N GLY A 175 -0.33 9.74 25.42
CA GLY A 175 0.31 10.62 24.46
C GLY A 175 1.66 10.09 23.91
N GLN A 176 2.01 8.85 24.16
CA GLN A 176 3.23 8.24 23.65
C GLN A 176 3.00 7.75 22.22
N THR A 177 3.97 8.00 21.33
CA THR A 177 3.92 7.57 19.93
C THR A 177 4.04 6.05 19.82
N LEU A 178 3.15 5.44 19.04
CA LEU A 178 3.20 4.02 18.72
C LEU A 178 4.26 3.73 17.66
N PRO A 179 5.00 2.63 17.79
CA PRO A 179 5.76 2.10 16.66
C PRO A 179 4.82 1.59 15.57
N ILE A 180 5.11 1.94 14.30
CA ILE A 180 4.37 1.50 13.11
C ILE A 180 5.36 0.71 12.26
N GLY A 181 5.41 -0.61 12.44
CA GLY A 181 6.52 -1.42 11.93
C GLY A 181 7.84 -0.95 12.54
N THR A 182 8.79 -0.56 11.69
CA THR A 182 10.10 0.01 12.11
C THR A 182 10.06 1.53 12.25
N GLU A 183 8.99 2.16 11.80
CA GLU A 183 8.82 3.60 11.77
C GLU A 183 7.96 4.11 12.95
N LYS A 184 7.80 5.42 13.03
CA LYS A 184 6.90 6.06 13.99
C LYS A 184 5.90 6.98 13.32
N THR A 185 6.15 7.33 12.07
CA THR A 185 5.32 8.25 11.29
C THR A 185 4.86 7.61 9.99
N PHE A 186 3.73 8.08 9.49
CA PHE A 186 3.19 7.77 8.17
C PHE A 186 2.70 9.08 7.55
N TRP A 187 2.25 9.07 6.30
CA TRP A 187 2.00 10.31 5.57
C TRP A 187 0.76 10.26 4.68
N VAL A 188 0.33 11.44 4.26
CA VAL A 188 -0.49 11.67 3.08
C VAL A 188 0.34 12.48 2.09
N LYS A 189 0.37 12.05 0.83
CA LYS A 189 1.13 12.71 -0.23
C LYS A 189 0.25 12.95 -1.45
N ILE A 190 0.12 14.21 -1.86
CA ILE A 190 -0.73 14.62 -2.97
C ILE A 190 0.01 15.55 -3.94
N LEU A 191 -0.54 15.66 -5.15
CA LEU A 191 -0.07 16.59 -6.17
C LEU A 191 -1.19 17.58 -6.52
N ILE A 192 -0.87 18.86 -6.61
CA ILE A 192 -1.78 19.94 -7.03
C ILE A 192 -1.32 20.51 -8.35
N GLY A 193 -2.24 20.73 -9.28
CA GLY A 193 -1.97 21.35 -10.57
C GLY A 193 -1.82 20.35 -11.71
N SER A 194 -1.58 20.88 -12.91
CA SER A 194 -1.28 20.07 -14.08
C SER A 194 0.14 19.51 -13.98
N VAL A 195 0.36 18.50 -13.18
CA VAL A 195 1.39 17.56 -13.52
C VAL A 195 0.91 16.91 -14.81
N THR A 196 1.46 17.33 -15.95
CA THR A 196 1.42 16.48 -17.13
C THR A 196 2.09 15.20 -16.65
N PRO A 197 1.37 14.10 -16.40
CA PRO A 197 2.07 12.85 -16.13
C PRO A 197 2.95 12.68 -17.36
N ALA A 198 4.26 12.49 -17.16
CA ALA A 198 5.06 11.89 -18.21
C ALA A 198 4.19 10.74 -18.73
N PRO A 199 4.02 10.56 -20.05
CA PRO A 199 3.10 9.56 -20.56
C PRO A 199 3.51 8.23 -19.94
N VAL A 200 2.86 7.88 -18.83
CA VAL A 200 2.81 6.50 -18.38
C VAL A 200 2.10 5.85 -19.55
N SER A 201 2.84 5.10 -20.34
CA SER A 201 2.21 4.11 -21.20
C SER A 201 1.30 3.35 -20.26
N THR A 202 0.03 3.71 -20.28
CA THR A 202 -1.01 2.92 -19.65
C THR A 202 -1.00 1.60 -20.41
N VAL A 203 -0.16 0.69 -19.98
CA VAL A 203 -0.44 -0.71 -20.18
C VAL A 203 -1.74 -0.88 -19.40
N ALA A 204 -2.84 -0.92 -20.14
CA ALA A 204 -4.15 -1.15 -19.58
C ALA A 204 -4.03 -2.41 -18.70
N ILE A 205 -4.05 -2.22 -17.39
CA ILE A 205 -4.24 -3.33 -16.47
C ILE A 205 -5.68 -3.74 -16.71
N THR A 206 -5.87 -4.72 -17.60
CA THR A 206 -7.16 -5.35 -17.79
C THR A 206 -7.51 -5.95 -16.43
N PRO A 207 -8.62 -5.56 -15.78
CA PRO A 207 -9.01 -6.21 -14.54
C PRO A 207 -9.20 -7.69 -14.85
N ILE A 208 -8.35 -8.53 -14.28
CA ILE A 208 -8.45 -9.98 -14.44
C ILE A 208 -9.66 -10.42 -13.64
N SER A 209 -10.78 -10.51 -14.35
CA SER A 209 -12.02 -11.10 -13.83
C SER A 209 -11.77 -12.60 -13.68
N GLY A 210 -11.62 -13.05 -12.44
CA GLY A 210 -11.96 -14.42 -12.01
C GLY A 210 -11.20 -15.58 -12.66
N THR A 211 -9.93 -15.76 -12.29
CA THR A 211 -9.38 -17.11 -12.27
C THR A 211 -9.04 -17.46 -10.81
N PRO A 212 -9.40 -18.66 -10.32
CA PRO A 212 -9.08 -19.02 -8.93
C PRO A 212 -7.57 -18.91 -8.74
N LEU A 213 -7.17 -18.24 -7.66
CA LEU A 213 -5.80 -18.21 -7.18
C LEU A 213 -5.24 -19.65 -7.28
N VAL A 214 -4.23 -19.83 -8.11
CA VAL A 214 -3.43 -21.04 -8.08
C VAL A 214 -2.99 -21.19 -6.63
N LYS A 215 -3.45 -22.27 -5.98
CA LYS A 215 -3.04 -22.60 -4.63
C LYS A 215 -1.54 -22.89 -4.71
N VAL A 216 -0.73 -21.87 -4.48
CA VAL A 216 0.68 -22.05 -4.19
C VAL A 216 0.69 -22.88 -2.91
N THR A 217 1.07 -24.14 -3.02
CA THR A 217 1.34 -24.99 -1.86
C THR A 217 2.63 -24.46 -1.24
N GLY A 218 2.49 -23.34 -0.52
CA GLY A 218 3.54 -22.79 0.32
C GLY A 218 3.62 -23.54 1.64
N PRO A 219 4.76 -23.46 2.32
CA PRO A 219 4.99 -24.10 3.61
C PRO A 219 4.04 -23.55 4.67
N ALA A 220 3.96 -24.26 5.77
CA ALA A 220 3.16 -24.05 6.96
C ALA A 220 2.54 -22.66 7.14
N SER A 221 1.23 -22.64 7.30
CA SER A 221 0.42 -21.42 7.52
C SER A 221 0.93 -20.65 8.74
N CYS A 222 1.64 -19.54 8.53
CA CYS A 222 1.89 -18.54 9.55
C CYS A 222 0.90 -17.37 9.39
N ASN A 223 0.72 -16.59 10.44
CA ASN A 223 -0.12 -15.40 10.40
C ASN A 223 0.68 -14.22 9.84
N TYR A 224 0.50 -13.91 8.58
CA TYR A 224 1.04 -12.73 7.94
C TYR A 224 -0.08 -11.79 7.49
N ALA A 225 0.22 -10.51 7.35
CA ALA A 225 -0.63 -9.53 6.67
C ALA A 225 -0.03 -9.21 5.29
N SER A 226 -0.88 -8.86 4.34
CA SER A 226 -0.49 -8.38 3.00
C SER A 226 -1.12 -7.00 2.77
N SER A 227 -0.54 -6.22 1.85
CA SER A 227 -1.02 -4.88 1.51
C SER A 227 -1.02 -4.69 0.00
N SER A 228 -2.20 -4.62 -0.60
CA SER A 228 -2.34 -4.35 -2.04
C SER A 228 -1.86 -2.95 -2.42
N SER A 229 -1.98 -1.97 -1.52
CA SER A 229 -1.45 -0.62 -1.74
C SER A 229 0.07 -0.63 -1.82
N TYR A 230 0.75 -1.36 -0.95
CA TYR A 230 2.22 -1.49 -0.97
C TYR A 230 2.74 -2.19 -2.23
N LEU A 231 2.01 -3.20 -2.74
CA LEU A 231 2.35 -3.85 -3.99
C LEU A 231 2.28 -2.86 -5.17
N ASN A 232 1.18 -2.13 -5.27
CA ASN A 232 0.97 -1.13 -6.32
C ASN A 232 1.95 0.05 -6.21
N GLU A 233 2.17 0.54 -5.00
CA GLU A 233 3.10 1.63 -4.73
C GLU A 233 4.53 1.26 -5.16
N LEU A 234 5.02 0.09 -4.75
CA LEU A 234 6.37 -0.35 -5.09
C LEU A 234 6.54 -0.53 -6.60
N ALA A 235 5.55 -1.10 -7.29
CA ALA A 235 5.57 -1.21 -8.74
C ALA A 235 5.65 0.16 -9.43
N ASN A 236 4.88 1.14 -8.95
CA ASN A 236 4.88 2.51 -9.46
C ASN A 236 6.22 3.22 -9.18
N LEU A 237 6.79 3.03 -7.99
CA LEU A 237 8.07 3.60 -7.60
C LEU A 237 9.21 3.07 -8.48
N ILE A 238 9.26 1.76 -8.73
CA ILE A 238 10.23 1.14 -9.64
C ILE A 238 10.08 1.71 -11.05
N ASN A 239 8.86 1.78 -11.58
CA ASN A 239 8.62 2.33 -12.91
C ASN A 239 8.95 3.83 -13.00
N SER A 240 8.75 4.58 -11.92
CA SER A 240 9.17 5.98 -11.83
C SER A 240 10.69 6.14 -11.87
N ALA A 241 11.43 5.29 -11.14
CA ALA A 241 12.89 5.29 -11.17
C ALA A 241 13.42 4.93 -12.58
N ARG A 242 12.81 3.96 -13.25
CA ARG A 242 13.14 3.60 -14.63
C ARG A 242 12.87 4.74 -15.63
N ALA A 243 11.73 5.41 -15.50
CA ALA A 243 11.37 6.56 -16.33
C ALA A 243 12.38 7.72 -16.16
N GLN A 244 12.83 7.98 -14.92
CA GLN A 244 13.86 8.97 -14.63
C GLN A 244 15.23 8.62 -15.28
N ALA A 245 15.48 7.32 -15.42
CA ALA A 245 16.67 6.81 -16.13
C ALA A 245 16.48 6.70 -17.67
N GLY A 246 15.32 7.13 -18.20
CA GLY A 246 15.01 7.07 -19.64
C GLY A 246 14.67 5.66 -20.15
N LEU A 247 14.31 4.74 -19.24
CA LEU A 247 13.95 3.36 -19.56
C LEU A 247 12.43 3.18 -19.65
N PRO A 248 11.93 2.24 -20.47
CA PRO A 248 10.53 1.88 -20.47
C PRO A 248 10.13 1.25 -19.14
N GLY A 249 8.87 1.49 -18.73
CA GLY A 249 8.31 0.83 -17.56
C GLY A 249 8.17 -0.69 -17.77
N LEU A 250 8.16 -1.45 -16.67
CA LEU A 250 7.91 -2.87 -16.65
C LEU A 250 6.42 -3.16 -16.50
N GLY A 251 5.91 -4.12 -17.28
CA GLY A 251 4.56 -4.64 -17.11
C GLY A 251 4.46 -5.52 -15.86
N VAL A 252 3.37 -5.41 -15.09
CA VAL A 252 3.13 -6.32 -13.97
C VAL A 252 2.39 -7.56 -14.47
N THR A 253 2.94 -8.76 -14.24
CA THR A 253 2.32 -10.02 -14.60
C THR A 253 1.86 -10.81 -13.39
N VAL A 254 0.76 -11.56 -13.56
CA VAL A 254 0.20 -12.33 -12.44
C VAL A 254 1.11 -13.48 -12.02
N GLN A 255 1.87 -14.05 -12.95
CA GLN A 255 2.78 -15.14 -12.69
C GLN A 255 3.97 -14.68 -11.84
N LEU A 256 4.65 -13.60 -12.25
CA LEU A 256 5.74 -13.02 -11.47
C LEU A 256 5.23 -12.51 -10.11
N ALA A 257 4.05 -11.87 -10.07
CA ALA A 257 3.45 -11.42 -8.81
C ALA A 257 3.12 -12.60 -7.87
N ALA A 258 2.68 -13.73 -8.40
CA ALA A 258 2.42 -14.94 -7.61
C ALA A 258 3.72 -15.54 -7.05
N ALA A 259 4.79 -15.58 -7.84
CA ALA A 259 6.10 -16.06 -7.39
C ALA A 259 6.67 -15.14 -6.31
N ALA A 260 6.70 -13.84 -6.55
CA ALA A 260 7.19 -12.83 -5.62
C ALA A 260 6.40 -12.83 -4.29
N GLN A 261 5.06 -12.91 -4.37
CA GLN A 261 4.21 -12.97 -3.17
C GLN A 261 4.45 -14.25 -2.38
N GLY A 262 4.58 -15.39 -3.05
CA GLY A 262 4.90 -16.67 -2.42
C GLY A 262 6.22 -16.62 -1.68
N HIS A 263 7.26 -16.01 -2.27
CA HIS A 263 8.57 -15.89 -1.65
C HIS A 263 8.58 -14.87 -0.49
N SER A 264 7.85 -13.75 -0.60
CA SER A 264 7.66 -12.83 0.52
C SER A 264 7.01 -13.51 1.73
N ILE A 265 6.01 -14.36 1.51
CA ILE A 265 5.36 -15.16 2.56
C ILE A 265 6.34 -16.17 3.14
N ASP A 266 7.09 -16.85 2.30
CA ASP A 266 8.10 -17.83 2.73
C ASP A 266 9.16 -17.17 3.64
N MET A 267 9.74 -16.05 3.20
CA MET A 267 10.68 -15.26 4.01
C MET A 267 10.06 -14.82 5.34
N ALA A 268 8.82 -14.34 5.31
CA ALA A 268 8.12 -13.87 6.49
C ALA A 268 7.89 -15.01 7.49
N CYS A 269 7.38 -16.16 7.03
CA CYS A 269 7.06 -17.30 7.90
C CYS A 269 8.30 -17.94 8.54
N HIS A 270 9.46 -17.84 7.90
CA HIS A 270 10.71 -18.42 8.41
C HIS A 270 11.65 -17.39 9.01
N GLY A 271 11.32 -16.10 8.98
CA GLY A 271 12.16 -15.00 9.47
C GLY A 271 13.47 -14.84 8.67
N LEU A 272 13.49 -15.27 7.41
CA LEU A 272 14.65 -15.25 6.52
C LEU A 272 14.64 -14.03 5.60
N ILE A 273 15.84 -13.57 5.21
CA ILE A 273 16.04 -12.71 4.04
C ILE A 273 17.04 -13.45 3.16
N SER A 274 16.54 -14.13 2.15
CA SER A 274 17.33 -15.02 1.31
C SER A 274 16.68 -15.16 -0.07
N HIS A 275 17.49 -15.18 -1.13
CA HIS A 275 17.05 -15.51 -2.49
C HIS A 275 16.70 -16.99 -2.67
N THR A 276 17.18 -17.85 -1.77
CA THR A 276 16.81 -19.27 -1.75
C THR A 276 15.62 -19.47 -0.84
N GLY A 277 14.58 -20.08 -1.35
CA GLY A 277 13.37 -20.43 -0.60
C GLY A 277 13.67 -21.42 0.54
N SER A 278 12.82 -21.46 1.56
CA SER A 278 12.96 -22.41 2.68
C SER A 278 12.90 -23.89 2.23
N ASP A 279 12.31 -24.13 1.07
CA ASP A 279 12.26 -25.43 0.39
C ASP A 279 13.47 -25.69 -0.54
N GLY A 280 14.43 -24.76 -0.61
CA GLY A 280 15.60 -24.82 -1.46
C GLY A 280 15.37 -24.28 -2.88
N SER A 281 14.17 -23.77 -3.20
CA SER A 281 13.86 -23.25 -4.53
C SER A 281 14.69 -22.00 -4.86
N SER A 282 15.13 -21.90 -6.12
CA SER A 282 15.70 -20.69 -6.70
C SER A 282 14.60 -19.74 -7.20
N VAL A 283 14.97 -18.51 -7.53
CA VAL A 283 14.09 -17.55 -8.24
C VAL A 283 13.48 -18.18 -9.49
N HIS A 284 14.33 -18.81 -10.32
CA HIS A 284 13.90 -19.46 -11.56
C HIS A 284 12.86 -20.55 -11.28
N ASP A 285 13.08 -21.40 -10.29
CA ASP A 285 12.13 -22.47 -9.94
C ASP A 285 10.77 -21.89 -9.55
N ARG A 286 10.74 -20.82 -8.75
CA ARG A 286 9.52 -20.17 -8.30
C ARG A 286 8.73 -19.52 -9.43
N VAL A 287 9.40 -18.78 -10.33
CA VAL A 287 8.71 -18.12 -11.45
C VAL A 287 8.19 -19.12 -12.45
N VAL A 288 8.91 -20.23 -12.71
CA VAL A 288 8.46 -21.32 -13.56
C VAL A 288 7.28 -22.08 -12.92
N ALA A 289 7.36 -22.35 -11.62
CA ALA A 289 6.26 -22.99 -10.90
C ALA A 289 4.98 -22.12 -10.89
N ALA A 290 5.13 -20.80 -10.94
CA ALA A 290 4.02 -19.86 -11.09
C ALA A 290 3.48 -19.76 -12.52
N GLY A 291 4.06 -20.50 -13.47
CA GLY A 291 3.64 -20.52 -14.87
C GLY A 291 4.25 -19.45 -15.75
N TYR A 292 5.33 -18.81 -15.30
CA TYR A 292 6.11 -17.87 -16.12
C TYR A 292 7.20 -18.63 -16.89
N SER A 293 7.40 -18.28 -18.16
CA SER A 293 8.41 -18.91 -19.02
C SER A 293 9.50 -17.89 -19.34
N PRO A 294 10.50 -17.70 -18.47
CA PRO A 294 11.49 -16.64 -18.63
C PRO A 294 12.58 -17.00 -19.62
N SER A 295 12.94 -16.06 -20.52
CA SER A 295 14.26 -16.02 -21.14
C SER A 295 15.32 -15.51 -20.16
N TYR A 296 14.93 -14.58 -19.30
CA TYR A 296 15.70 -14.05 -18.18
C TYR A 296 14.79 -13.85 -16.97
N SER A 297 15.29 -14.15 -15.79
CA SER A 297 14.65 -13.82 -14.53
C SER A 297 15.68 -13.40 -13.48
N SER A 298 15.32 -12.47 -12.63
CA SER A 298 16.11 -12.03 -11.46
C SER A 298 15.16 -11.62 -10.35
N GLU A 299 15.72 -11.40 -9.17
CA GLU A 299 14.97 -11.04 -7.98
C GLU A 299 15.75 -10.04 -7.13
N ILE A 300 15.03 -9.09 -6.57
CA ILE A 300 15.52 -8.27 -5.45
C ILE A 300 14.60 -8.47 -4.25
N ILE A 301 15.18 -8.50 -3.05
CA ILE A 301 14.46 -8.71 -1.80
C ILE A 301 14.84 -7.63 -0.78
N TYR A 302 13.92 -7.34 0.14
CA TYR A 302 14.15 -6.40 1.23
C TYR A 302 13.38 -6.80 2.48
N GLY A 303 13.95 -6.56 3.64
CA GLY A 303 13.29 -6.87 4.90
C GLY A 303 13.22 -5.67 5.81
N SER A 304 12.13 -4.97 5.84
CA SER A 304 11.73 -3.88 6.74
C SER A 304 11.20 -2.65 5.98
N GLY A 305 10.48 -1.77 6.67
CA GLY A 305 10.07 -0.47 6.19
C GLY A 305 8.89 -0.46 5.21
N TYR A 306 8.73 0.69 4.58
CA TYR A 306 7.71 0.96 3.57
C TYR A 306 8.25 0.73 2.14
N PRO A 307 7.38 0.69 1.11
CA PRO A 307 7.78 0.55 -0.29
C PRO A 307 8.86 1.56 -0.72
N GLN A 308 8.72 2.83 -0.33
CA GLN A 308 9.73 3.86 -0.62
C GLN A 308 11.09 3.54 0.04
N THR A 309 11.07 3.06 1.30
CA THR A 309 12.29 2.67 2.01
C THR A 309 13.00 1.50 1.32
N ALA A 310 12.23 0.54 0.81
CA ALA A 310 12.77 -0.58 0.04
C ALA A 310 13.42 -0.07 -1.26
N LEU A 311 12.72 0.78 -2.03
CA LEU A 311 13.28 1.36 -3.24
C LEU A 311 14.54 2.19 -2.95
N ASP A 312 14.51 3.05 -1.93
CA ASP A 312 15.66 3.91 -1.57
C ASP A 312 16.89 3.07 -1.23
N TRP A 313 16.69 1.98 -0.50
CA TRP A 313 17.78 1.07 -0.15
C TRP A 313 18.34 0.40 -1.41
N TRP A 314 17.48 -0.17 -2.27
CA TRP A 314 17.92 -0.80 -3.52
C TRP A 314 18.59 0.19 -4.48
N MET A 315 18.09 1.40 -4.59
CA MET A 315 18.68 2.42 -5.48
C MET A 315 20.01 2.98 -4.96
N ASN A 316 20.32 2.84 -3.66
CA ASN A 316 21.61 3.19 -3.08
C ASN A 316 22.62 2.04 -3.13
N ASP A 317 22.19 0.79 -3.35
CA ASP A 317 23.05 -0.36 -3.57
C ASP A 317 23.22 -0.62 -5.08
N GLN A 318 24.47 -0.72 -5.55
CA GLN A 318 24.74 -0.81 -6.97
C GLN A 318 24.14 -2.06 -7.62
N ILE A 319 24.22 -3.22 -6.95
CA ILE A 319 23.75 -4.49 -7.51
C ILE A 319 22.22 -4.43 -7.71
N HIS A 320 21.50 -3.99 -6.71
CA HIS A 320 20.03 -3.89 -6.77
C HIS A 320 19.56 -2.79 -7.74
N ARG A 321 20.27 -1.65 -7.77
CA ARG A 321 19.99 -0.58 -8.73
C ARG A 321 20.17 -1.04 -10.17
N ASP A 322 21.23 -1.81 -10.45
CA ASP A 322 21.51 -2.33 -11.80
C ASP A 322 20.40 -3.31 -12.23
N GLU A 323 19.80 -4.08 -11.33
CA GLU A 323 18.63 -4.92 -11.61
C GLU A 323 17.39 -4.08 -11.93
N ILE A 324 17.06 -3.07 -11.09
CA ILE A 324 15.92 -2.18 -11.32
C ILE A 324 16.05 -1.44 -12.67
N LEU A 325 17.26 -0.98 -13.01
CA LEU A 325 17.53 -0.21 -14.21
C LEU A 325 17.99 -1.06 -15.41
N SER A 326 17.90 -2.38 -15.32
CA SER A 326 18.25 -3.26 -16.42
C SER A 326 17.26 -3.13 -17.58
N SER A 327 17.77 -2.99 -18.79
CA SER A 327 16.98 -3.04 -20.03
C SER A 327 16.63 -4.47 -20.47
N ARG A 328 17.12 -5.48 -19.74
CA ARG A 328 16.85 -6.90 -20.06
C ARG A 328 15.44 -7.31 -19.70
N TYR A 329 14.84 -6.65 -18.73
CA TYR A 329 13.51 -7.02 -18.24
C TYR A 329 12.44 -6.14 -18.89
N THR A 330 11.32 -6.78 -19.20
CA THR A 330 10.09 -6.13 -19.71
C THR A 330 8.92 -6.26 -18.77
N GLU A 331 9.04 -7.16 -17.79
CA GLU A 331 7.98 -7.50 -16.84
C GLU A 331 8.50 -7.63 -15.42
N MET A 332 7.60 -7.43 -14.45
CA MET A 332 7.90 -7.64 -13.03
C MET A 332 6.69 -8.20 -12.28
N GLY A 333 6.95 -8.75 -11.12
CA GLY A 333 5.95 -9.05 -10.10
C GLY A 333 6.43 -8.56 -8.74
N VAL A 334 5.50 -8.06 -7.92
CA VAL A 334 5.80 -7.56 -6.58
C VAL A 334 5.08 -8.40 -5.54
N GLY A 335 5.78 -8.77 -4.47
CA GLY A 335 5.27 -9.47 -3.31
C GLY A 335 5.55 -8.70 -2.02
N TYR A 336 4.64 -8.81 -1.05
CA TYR A 336 4.80 -8.25 0.29
C TYR A 336 4.10 -9.12 1.34
N ALA A 337 4.80 -9.42 2.41
CA ALA A 337 4.25 -10.08 3.60
C ALA A 337 4.77 -9.41 4.86
N TYR A 338 3.90 -9.18 5.84
CA TYR A 338 4.25 -8.59 7.12
C TYR A 338 4.02 -9.58 8.26
N MET A 339 5.00 -9.70 9.14
CA MET A 339 4.93 -10.51 10.36
C MET A 339 4.77 -9.61 11.57
N ALA A 340 3.60 -9.67 12.20
CA ALA A 340 3.30 -8.87 13.39
C ALA A 340 4.22 -9.22 14.58
N ASP A 341 4.55 -10.50 14.75
CA ASP A 341 5.38 -10.98 15.87
C ASP A 341 6.81 -10.42 15.84
N SER A 342 7.37 -10.20 14.66
CA SER A 342 8.70 -9.59 14.47
C SER A 342 8.65 -8.12 14.09
N ALA A 343 7.46 -7.55 13.88
CA ALA A 343 7.24 -6.20 13.37
C ALA A 343 8.02 -5.92 12.07
N LYS A 344 8.07 -6.89 11.16
CA LYS A 344 8.92 -6.84 9.97
C LYS A 344 8.14 -7.13 8.70
N GLY A 345 8.34 -6.28 7.69
CA GLY A 345 7.87 -6.49 6.33
C GLY A 345 8.91 -7.22 5.48
N TYR A 346 8.46 -7.98 4.50
CA TYR A 346 9.30 -8.72 3.56
C TYR A 346 8.82 -8.43 2.15
N TYR A 347 9.69 -7.84 1.35
CA TYR A 347 9.44 -7.49 -0.05
C TYR A 347 10.22 -8.41 -0.97
N THR A 348 9.57 -8.78 -2.07
CA THR A 348 10.19 -9.46 -3.21
C THR A 348 9.77 -8.75 -4.48
N VAL A 349 10.70 -8.50 -5.38
CA VAL A 349 10.40 -8.12 -6.76
C VAL A 349 11.08 -9.10 -7.69
N ASP A 350 10.27 -9.88 -8.40
CA ASP A 350 10.73 -10.75 -9.48
C ASP A 350 10.67 -10.01 -10.80
N PHE A 351 11.78 -9.96 -11.51
CA PHE A 351 11.91 -9.41 -12.86
C PHE A 351 11.94 -10.52 -13.88
N GLY A 352 11.40 -10.26 -15.07
CA GLY A 352 11.43 -11.22 -16.16
C GLY A 352 11.32 -10.61 -17.54
N SER A 353 11.67 -11.45 -18.51
CA SER A 353 11.34 -11.30 -19.92
C SER A 353 10.91 -12.67 -20.44
N PRO A 354 9.77 -12.77 -21.16
CA PRO A 354 9.28 -14.02 -21.74
C PRO A 354 10.17 -14.54 -22.88
#